data_f2fd4e62cb42ae81389635f75560d28b
#
_entry.id   f2fd4e62cb42ae81389635f75560d28b
#
_cell.length_a   1.000
_cell.length_b   1.000
_cell.length_c   1.000
_cell.angle_alpha   90.00
_cell.angle_beta   90.00
_cell.angle_gamma   90.00
#
_symmetry.space_group_name_H-M   'P 1'
#
loop_
_entity.id
_entity.type
_entity.pdbx_description
1 polymer ?
#
loop_
_entity_poly.entity_id
_entity_poly.type
_entity_poly.pdbx_seq_one_letter_code
_entity_poly.pdbx_strand_id
1 'polypeptide(L)'
;MLKSLVLAASLVLPFSLHAESDALDFKVYNADGNSFHVNATLISGDKEAILVDTGFTRADALRLAAEVLDSGKQLTTVFVSQADPDYYFGVATLKQFFPKAKYLTTPAVHAQISTKLEDKLSFWIPRMGSNAPLKAQLPEIFKGRQLMLEGKAIEIKGDQGLLADRPYLWVPSSKTILGNVAVSGGLHLWMADSQSQSERAAWKAQLAEMAALKPAKVIPGHMLSESFLEQDNIAATLKYLQDFEQAEADTQTSAELIDTMQRLYPNAGLAMALEIGAKVSKGEMKW
;
A
#
# COMPACT_ATOMS: atom_id res chain seq x y z
N MET A 1 2.95 75.85 35.79
CA MET A 1 3.73 74.98 34.90
C MET A 1 3.30 73.52 35.16
N LEU A 2 2.35 73.00 34.35
CA LEU A 2 1.90 71.63 34.48
C LEU A 2 2.71 70.77 33.47
N LYS A 3 3.46 69.77 33.97
CA LYS A 3 4.16 68.82 33.14
C LYS A 3 3.24 67.60 32.89
N SER A 4 2.78 67.43 31.63
CA SER A 4 2.01 66.27 31.20
C SER A 4 2.94 65.06 31.02
N LEU A 5 2.69 63.99 31.77
CA LEU A 5 3.36 62.71 31.63
C LEU A 5 2.57 61.88 30.56
N VAL A 6 3.20 61.61 29.44
CA VAL A 6 2.63 60.69 28.42
C VAL A 6 3.07 59.28 28.75
N LEU A 7 2.14 58.45 29.17
CA LEU A 7 2.36 57.01 29.41
C LEU A 7 2.19 56.24 28.08
N ALA A 8 3.30 55.77 27.52
CA ALA A 8 3.28 54.91 26.35
C ALA A 8 2.94 53.47 26.79
N ALA A 9 1.74 52.99 26.49
CA ALA A 9 1.36 51.61 26.71
C ALA A 9 1.87 50.75 25.51
N SER A 10 2.89 49.93 25.75
CA SER A 10 3.37 48.95 24.78
C SER A 10 2.42 47.77 24.74
N LEU A 11 1.68 47.63 23.63
CA LEU A 11 0.87 46.43 23.33
C LEU A 11 1.81 45.29 22.97
N VAL A 12 2.02 44.37 23.90
CA VAL A 12 2.67 43.06 23.62
C VAL A 12 1.56 42.13 23.06
N LEU A 13 1.57 41.95 21.74
CA LEU A 13 0.73 40.91 21.10
C LEU A 13 1.32 39.55 21.47
N PRO A 14 0.52 38.61 21.98
CA PRO A 14 0.99 37.25 22.16
C PRO A 14 1.25 36.60 20.81
N PHE A 15 2.48 36.31 20.47
CA PHE A 15 2.84 35.37 19.43
C PHE A 15 2.36 33.99 19.92
N SER A 16 1.22 33.54 19.41
CA SER A 16 0.84 32.13 19.51
C SER A 16 1.84 31.32 18.70
N LEU A 17 2.85 30.74 19.36
CA LEU A 17 3.59 29.63 18.81
C LEU A 17 2.56 28.51 18.60
N HIS A 18 2.07 28.33 17.37
CA HIS A 18 1.51 27.07 16.97
C HIS A 18 2.66 26.07 17.08
N ALA A 19 2.60 25.20 18.07
CA ALA A 19 3.44 24.01 18.09
C ALA A 19 3.11 23.24 16.82
N GLU A 20 4.01 23.24 15.85
CA GLU A 20 3.92 22.37 14.66
C GLU A 20 3.71 20.96 15.20
N SER A 21 2.66 20.27 14.73
CA SER A 21 2.43 18.87 15.06
C SER A 21 3.60 18.07 14.50
N ASP A 22 4.46 17.57 15.39
CA ASP A 22 5.64 16.79 14.98
C ASP A 22 5.26 15.38 14.44
N ALA A 23 3.97 15.08 14.30
CA ALA A 23 3.43 13.81 13.85
C ALA A 23 3.04 13.88 12.37
N LEU A 24 3.39 12.79 11.60
CA LEU A 24 2.85 12.58 10.27
C LEU A 24 1.42 12.10 10.36
N ASP A 25 0.56 12.58 9.44
CA ASP A 25 -0.80 12.10 9.27
C ASP A 25 -0.87 11.03 8.16
N PHE A 26 -1.78 10.06 8.31
CA PHE A 26 -1.95 8.93 7.39
C PHE A 26 -3.41 8.81 6.99
N LYS A 27 -3.73 9.27 5.78
CA LYS A 27 -5.05 9.09 5.18
C LYS A 27 -5.02 7.89 4.23
N VAL A 28 -5.80 6.86 4.57
CA VAL A 28 -5.89 5.63 3.78
C VAL A 28 -7.06 5.73 2.82
N TYR A 29 -6.81 5.56 1.54
CA TYR A 29 -7.81 5.28 0.53
C TYR A 29 -7.95 3.77 0.39
N ASN A 30 -9.13 3.22 0.71
CA ASN A 30 -9.45 1.81 0.51
C ASN A 30 -10.37 1.69 -0.71
N ALA A 31 -9.89 1.08 -1.78
CA ALA A 31 -10.67 0.84 -2.98
C ALA A 31 -11.73 -0.25 -2.77
N ASP A 32 -12.73 -0.28 -3.62
CA ASP A 32 -13.77 -1.30 -3.58
C ASP A 32 -13.32 -2.66 -4.20
N GLY A 33 -14.22 -3.64 -4.21
CA GLY A 33 -13.94 -4.99 -4.75
C GLY A 33 -13.59 -5.01 -6.24
N ASN A 34 -13.97 -3.98 -7.04
CA ASN A 34 -13.58 -3.89 -8.45
C ASN A 34 -12.10 -3.55 -8.62
N SER A 35 -11.48 -3.03 -7.58
CA SER A 35 -10.05 -2.74 -7.47
C SER A 35 -9.38 -3.61 -6.40
N PHE A 36 -9.89 -4.82 -6.18
CA PHE A 36 -9.33 -5.83 -5.25
C PHE A 36 -9.19 -5.36 -3.81
N HIS A 37 -9.90 -4.31 -3.39
CA HIS A 37 -9.77 -3.69 -2.08
C HIS A 37 -8.34 -3.19 -1.79
N VAL A 38 -7.59 -2.77 -2.83
CA VAL A 38 -6.24 -2.24 -2.67
C VAL A 38 -6.26 -0.94 -1.88
N ASN A 39 -5.23 -0.73 -1.07
CA ASN A 39 -5.02 0.50 -0.34
C ASN A 39 -3.97 1.38 -1.00
N ALA A 40 -4.21 2.68 -1.01
CA ALA A 40 -3.21 3.70 -1.20
C ALA A 40 -3.21 4.63 0.02
N THR A 41 -2.06 5.22 0.35
CA THR A 41 -1.95 6.03 1.57
C THR A 41 -1.29 7.37 1.28
N LEU A 42 -1.99 8.46 1.62
CA LEU A 42 -1.41 9.80 1.66
C LEU A 42 -0.76 10.02 3.03
N ILE A 43 0.55 10.21 3.04
CA ILE A 43 1.33 10.58 4.23
C ILE A 43 1.56 12.07 4.17
N SER A 44 1.08 12.82 5.15
CA SER A 44 1.16 14.28 5.20
C SER A 44 1.99 14.76 6.38
N GLY A 45 2.89 15.72 6.10
CA GLY A 45 3.50 16.59 7.09
C GLY A 45 2.74 17.92 7.20
N ASP A 46 3.41 18.97 7.63
CA ASP A 46 2.81 20.30 7.75
C ASP A 46 2.54 20.96 6.40
N LYS A 47 3.44 20.80 5.43
CA LYS A 47 3.42 21.49 4.12
C LYS A 47 3.46 20.51 2.96
N GLU A 48 4.12 19.38 3.13
CA GLU A 48 4.39 18.41 2.07
C GLU A 48 3.65 17.10 2.30
N ALA A 49 3.48 16.32 1.23
CA ALA A 49 2.93 14.99 1.29
C ALA A 49 3.67 14.02 0.35
N ILE A 50 3.61 12.74 0.72
CA ILE A 50 3.99 11.60 -0.10
C ILE A 50 2.76 10.71 -0.28
N LEU A 51 2.43 10.36 -1.52
CA LEU A 51 1.42 9.36 -1.81
C LEU A 51 2.10 8.00 -2.04
N VAL A 52 1.66 6.99 -1.32
CA VAL A 52 2.09 5.61 -1.49
C VAL A 52 0.99 4.85 -2.22
N ASP A 53 1.36 4.33 -3.39
CA ASP A 53 0.51 3.63 -4.35
C ASP A 53 -0.54 4.50 -5.05
N THR A 54 -1.11 4.01 -6.15
CA THR A 54 -1.85 4.88 -7.06
C THR A 54 -3.22 4.37 -7.48
N GLY A 55 -3.63 3.22 -6.94
CA GLY A 55 -4.90 2.57 -7.28
C GLY A 55 -4.86 1.85 -8.63
N PHE A 56 -5.91 1.07 -8.87
CA PHE A 56 -6.04 0.21 -10.03
C PHE A 56 -6.69 0.91 -11.22
N THR A 57 -7.78 1.59 -10.97
CA THR A 57 -8.58 2.23 -12.00
C THR A 57 -8.26 3.70 -12.16
N ARG A 58 -8.65 4.26 -13.30
CA ARG A 58 -8.59 5.73 -13.50
C ARG A 58 -9.42 6.47 -12.45
N ALA A 59 -10.58 5.91 -12.06
CA ALA A 59 -11.43 6.50 -11.04
C ALA A 59 -10.76 6.51 -9.66
N ASP A 60 -10.02 5.45 -9.28
CA ASP A 60 -9.25 5.43 -8.04
C ASP A 60 -8.19 6.53 -8.04
N ALA A 61 -7.43 6.64 -9.12
CA ALA A 61 -6.41 7.69 -9.26
C ALA A 61 -7.01 9.11 -9.20
N LEU A 62 -8.22 9.34 -9.73
CA LEU A 62 -8.91 10.62 -9.64
C LEU A 62 -9.38 10.92 -8.20
N ARG A 63 -9.86 9.91 -7.45
CA ARG A 63 -10.19 10.06 -6.02
C ARG A 63 -8.94 10.39 -5.21
N LEU A 64 -7.85 9.68 -5.45
CA LEU A 64 -6.56 9.98 -4.82
C LEU A 64 -6.06 11.39 -5.16
N ALA A 65 -6.22 11.84 -6.41
CA ALA A 65 -5.90 13.21 -6.79
C ALA A 65 -6.74 14.23 -6.01
N ALA A 66 -8.04 13.98 -5.84
CA ALA A 66 -8.90 14.82 -5.02
C ALA A 66 -8.46 14.85 -3.56
N GLU A 67 -8.11 13.70 -2.96
CA GLU A 67 -7.61 13.64 -1.59
C GLU A 67 -6.32 14.43 -1.38
N VAL A 68 -5.39 14.37 -2.35
CA VAL A 68 -4.16 15.17 -2.31
C VAL A 68 -4.50 16.67 -2.37
N LEU A 69 -5.41 17.10 -3.26
CA LEU A 69 -5.83 18.50 -3.36
C LEU A 69 -6.53 18.99 -2.08
N ASP A 70 -7.44 18.17 -1.54
CA ASP A 70 -8.18 18.46 -0.30
C ASP A 70 -7.26 18.59 0.92
N SER A 71 -6.13 17.87 0.93
CA SER A 71 -5.12 17.98 2.00
C SER A 71 -4.49 19.37 2.08
N GLY A 72 -4.52 20.13 0.97
CA GLY A 72 -3.82 21.42 0.85
C GLY A 72 -2.29 21.31 0.89
N LYS A 73 -1.73 20.08 0.88
CA LYS A 73 -0.29 19.83 0.95
C LYS A 73 0.35 19.78 -0.43
N GLN A 74 1.63 20.12 -0.50
CA GLN A 74 2.40 19.93 -1.72
C GLN A 74 2.79 18.45 -1.88
N LEU A 75 2.25 17.76 -2.87
CA LEU A 75 2.69 16.40 -3.20
C LEU A 75 4.11 16.46 -3.80
N THR A 76 5.09 15.92 -3.09
CA THR A 76 6.50 15.89 -3.52
C THR A 76 6.88 14.57 -4.17
N THR A 77 6.28 13.48 -3.73
CA THR A 77 6.62 12.12 -4.18
C THR A 77 5.37 11.25 -4.26
N VAL A 78 5.29 10.44 -5.31
CA VAL A 78 4.42 9.28 -5.42
C VAL A 78 5.34 8.06 -5.42
N PHE A 79 5.19 7.17 -4.45
CA PHE A 79 5.97 5.95 -4.34
C PHE A 79 5.12 4.75 -4.67
N VAL A 80 5.50 4.00 -5.70
CA VAL A 80 4.86 2.72 -6.07
C VAL A 80 5.56 1.62 -5.32
N SER A 81 4.84 0.96 -4.42
CA SER A 81 5.41 -0.02 -3.52
C SER A 81 5.48 -1.43 -4.10
N GLN A 82 4.59 -1.79 -5.03
CA GLN A 82 4.46 -3.15 -5.55
C GLN A 82 4.39 -3.17 -7.09
N ALA A 83 4.61 -4.35 -7.68
CA ALA A 83 4.62 -4.53 -9.13
C ALA A 83 3.27 -4.92 -9.73
N ASP A 84 2.22 -5.06 -8.92
CA ASP A 84 0.89 -5.39 -9.41
C ASP A 84 0.13 -4.17 -9.91
N PRO A 85 -0.73 -4.31 -10.92
CA PRO A 85 -1.39 -3.19 -11.61
C PRO A 85 -2.16 -2.25 -10.70
N ASP A 86 -2.76 -2.76 -9.65
CA ASP A 86 -3.56 -2.02 -8.68
C ASP A 86 -2.73 -1.09 -7.77
N TYR A 87 -1.40 -1.21 -7.82
CA TYR A 87 -0.49 -0.28 -7.15
C TYR A 87 0.03 0.83 -8.08
N TYR A 88 0.11 0.60 -9.42
CA TYR A 88 0.78 1.56 -10.30
C TYR A 88 -0.02 2.07 -11.50
N PHE A 89 -1.18 1.50 -11.83
CA PHE A 89 -1.95 1.93 -13.02
C PHE A 89 -2.40 3.39 -12.94
N GLY A 90 -2.57 3.94 -11.75
CA GLY A 90 -2.93 5.34 -11.54
C GLY A 90 -1.84 6.36 -11.84
N VAL A 91 -0.56 5.95 -11.99
CA VAL A 91 0.60 6.85 -12.17
C VAL A 91 0.37 7.88 -13.28
N ALA A 92 -0.08 7.43 -14.47
CA ALA A 92 -0.27 8.32 -15.61
C ALA A 92 -1.39 9.36 -15.39
N THR A 93 -2.42 9.02 -14.63
CA THR A 93 -3.50 9.93 -14.26
C THR A 93 -3.01 10.95 -13.24
N LEU A 94 -2.38 10.51 -12.16
CA LEU A 94 -1.84 11.39 -11.10
C LEU A 94 -0.81 12.39 -11.66
N LYS A 95 0.02 11.96 -12.61
CA LYS A 95 1.04 12.85 -13.23
C LYS A 95 0.44 14.02 -13.99
N GLN A 96 -0.82 13.96 -14.44
CA GLN A 96 -1.50 15.08 -15.07
C GLN A 96 -1.83 16.18 -14.07
N PHE A 97 -2.14 15.82 -12.82
CA PHE A 97 -2.47 16.76 -11.75
C PHE A 97 -1.22 17.23 -11.01
N PHE A 98 -0.24 16.34 -10.84
CA PHE A 98 0.98 16.58 -10.06
C PHE A 98 2.25 16.35 -10.89
N PRO A 99 2.47 17.12 -11.97
CA PRO A 99 3.60 16.89 -12.88
C PRO A 99 4.97 17.19 -12.26
N LYS A 100 5.01 17.91 -11.14
CA LYS A 100 6.25 18.25 -10.41
C LYS A 100 6.63 17.21 -9.36
N ALA A 101 5.72 16.31 -8.97
CA ALA A 101 6.02 15.23 -8.05
C ALA A 101 6.95 14.20 -8.70
N LYS A 102 7.82 13.59 -7.91
CA LYS A 102 8.66 12.47 -8.32
C LYS A 102 7.83 11.18 -8.24
N TYR A 103 7.89 10.35 -9.27
CA TYR A 103 7.20 9.06 -9.32
C TYR A 103 8.25 7.97 -9.23
N LEU A 104 8.35 7.33 -8.07
CA LEU A 104 9.48 6.48 -7.67
C LEU A 104 9.04 5.05 -7.34
N THR A 105 9.95 4.10 -7.55
CA THR A 105 9.83 2.73 -7.05
C THR A 105 11.21 2.10 -6.85
N THR A 106 11.29 0.93 -6.20
CA THR A 106 12.56 0.20 -6.01
C THR A 106 13.05 -0.41 -7.33
N PRO A 107 14.36 -0.74 -7.46
CA PRO A 107 14.89 -1.39 -8.66
C PRO A 107 14.19 -2.73 -8.96
N ALA A 108 13.89 -3.55 -7.94
CA ALA A 108 13.28 -4.86 -8.12
C ALA A 108 11.81 -4.73 -8.58
N VAL A 109 11.03 -3.85 -7.96
CA VAL A 109 9.64 -3.55 -8.37
C VAL A 109 9.61 -3.00 -9.80
N HIS A 110 10.52 -2.05 -10.14
CA HIS A 110 10.61 -1.51 -11.49
C HIS A 110 10.89 -2.61 -12.53
N ALA A 111 11.84 -3.51 -12.26
CA ALA A 111 12.16 -4.61 -13.16
C ALA A 111 10.96 -5.53 -13.38
N GLN A 112 10.23 -5.86 -12.33
CA GLN A 112 9.05 -6.72 -12.40
C GLN A 112 7.90 -6.05 -13.17
N ILE A 113 7.62 -4.75 -12.93
CA ILE A 113 6.65 -3.99 -13.72
C ILE A 113 7.07 -4.01 -15.20
N SER A 114 8.32 -3.68 -15.50
CA SER A 114 8.82 -3.59 -16.88
C SER A 114 8.64 -4.91 -17.65
N THR A 115 8.87 -6.03 -16.98
CA THR A 115 8.75 -7.37 -17.58
C THR A 115 7.30 -7.74 -17.93
N LYS A 116 6.34 -7.35 -17.07
CA LYS A 116 4.94 -7.79 -17.18
C LYS A 116 3.99 -6.72 -17.75
N LEU A 117 4.47 -5.50 -18.00
CA LEU A 117 3.63 -4.34 -18.30
C LEU A 117 2.72 -4.54 -19.52
N GLU A 118 3.28 -5.02 -20.65
CA GLU A 118 2.52 -5.22 -21.89
C GLU A 118 1.42 -6.28 -21.71
N ASP A 119 1.72 -7.38 -21.05
CA ASP A 119 0.76 -8.44 -20.77
C ASP A 119 -0.36 -7.94 -19.84
N LYS A 120 0.00 -7.22 -18.77
CA LYS A 120 -0.97 -6.64 -17.85
C LYS A 120 -1.87 -5.60 -18.53
N LEU A 121 -1.34 -4.74 -19.39
CA LEU A 121 -2.14 -3.78 -20.15
C LEU A 121 -3.07 -4.47 -21.15
N SER A 122 -2.56 -5.44 -21.91
CA SER A 122 -3.34 -6.21 -22.88
C SER A 122 -4.50 -6.96 -22.21
N PHE A 123 -4.27 -7.46 -20.99
CA PHE A 123 -5.29 -8.17 -20.23
C PHE A 123 -6.34 -7.23 -19.60
N TRP A 124 -5.91 -6.14 -18.98
CA TRP A 124 -6.79 -5.31 -18.16
C TRP A 124 -7.51 -4.20 -18.94
N ILE A 125 -6.88 -3.55 -19.93
CA ILE A 125 -7.50 -2.43 -20.67
C ILE A 125 -8.86 -2.81 -21.26
N PRO A 126 -9.01 -3.94 -21.97
CA PRO A 126 -10.32 -4.31 -22.54
C PRO A 126 -11.41 -4.56 -21.47
N ARG A 127 -11.01 -4.99 -20.27
CA ARG A 127 -11.92 -5.29 -19.15
C ARG A 127 -12.34 -4.04 -18.38
N MET A 128 -11.48 -3.03 -18.37
CA MET A 128 -11.72 -1.78 -17.63
C MET A 128 -12.46 -0.74 -18.47
N GLY A 129 -12.47 -0.84 -19.79
CA GLY A 129 -13.13 0.11 -20.69
C GLY A 129 -12.64 1.56 -20.46
N SER A 130 -13.57 2.50 -20.25
CA SER A 130 -13.26 3.90 -20.00
C SER A 130 -12.53 4.17 -18.67
N ASN A 131 -12.52 3.18 -17.77
CA ASN A 131 -11.85 3.26 -16.47
C ASN A 131 -10.39 2.73 -16.51
N ALA A 132 -9.93 2.32 -17.71
CA ALA A 132 -8.56 1.87 -17.93
C ALA A 132 -7.55 3.02 -17.73
N PRO A 133 -6.28 2.70 -17.42
CA PRO A 133 -5.21 3.70 -17.37
C PRO A 133 -5.06 4.38 -18.74
N LEU A 134 -4.79 5.70 -18.74
CA LEU A 134 -4.70 6.49 -19.98
C LEU A 134 -3.52 6.06 -20.87
N LYS A 135 -2.46 5.61 -20.25
CA LYS A 135 -1.24 5.07 -20.88
C LYS A 135 -0.40 4.32 -19.85
N ALA A 136 0.47 3.46 -20.32
CA ALA A 136 1.52 2.88 -19.50
C ALA A 136 2.51 3.97 -19.06
N GLN A 137 2.82 4.01 -17.78
CA GLN A 137 3.89 4.87 -17.25
C GLN A 137 4.61 4.17 -16.11
N LEU A 138 5.89 3.89 -16.35
CA LEU A 138 6.78 3.35 -15.33
C LEU A 138 7.20 4.46 -14.35
N PRO A 139 7.21 4.18 -13.04
CA PRO A 139 7.90 5.04 -12.08
C PRO A 139 9.41 5.00 -12.30
N GLU A 140 10.12 6.01 -11.85
CA GLU A 140 11.59 6.09 -11.92
C GLU A 140 12.23 5.21 -10.83
N ILE A 141 13.42 4.68 -11.12
CA ILE A 141 14.14 3.84 -10.16
C ILE A 141 14.72 4.70 -9.04
N PHE A 142 14.31 4.40 -7.82
CA PHE A 142 14.87 4.96 -6.59
C PHE A 142 15.85 3.96 -5.94
N LYS A 143 17.12 4.34 -5.86
CA LYS A 143 18.19 3.48 -5.29
C LYS A 143 18.44 3.76 -3.79
N GLY A 144 17.71 4.73 -3.20
CA GLY A 144 17.81 5.03 -1.78
C GLY A 144 17.08 3.98 -0.94
N ARG A 145 17.39 3.94 0.35
CA ARG A 145 16.76 3.04 1.32
C ARG A 145 15.67 3.70 2.17
N GLN A 146 15.47 5.00 1.99
CA GLN A 146 14.44 5.77 2.69
C GLN A 146 14.02 6.98 1.87
N LEU A 147 12.74 7.31 1.95
CA LEU A 147 12.21 8.59 1.52
C LEU A 147 12.23 9.55 2.71
N MET A 148 12.21 10.84 2.44
CA MET A 148 12.17 11.86 3.49
C MET A 148 10.95 12.74 3.31
N LEU A 149 10.19 12.95 4.39
CA LEU A 149 9.08 13.90 4.45
C LEU A 149 9.31 14.82 5.65
N GLU A 150 9.64 16.08 5.37
CA GLU A 150 9.90 17.11 6.38
C GLU A 150 10.84 16.64 7.51
N GLY A 151 11.97 16.03 7.11
CA GLY A 151 12.98 15.52 8.05
C GLY A 151 12.67 14.16 8.70
N LYS A 152 11.49 13.59 8.45
CA LYS A 152 11.11 12.26 8.96
C LYS A 152 11.35 11.18 7.91
N ALA A 153 11.99 10.10 8.34
CA ALA A 153 12.32 8.98 7.46
C ALA A 153 11.12 8.05 7.24
N ILE A 154 10.96 7.61 5.99
CA ILE A 154 10.09 6.51 5.57
C ILE A 154 11.02 5.46 4.97
N GLU A 155 11.35 4.43 5.75
CA GLU A 155 12.33 3.40 5.38
C GLU A 155 11.72 2.38 4.44
N ILE A 156 12.47 1.99 3.41
CA ILE A 156 12.13 0.88 2.51
C ILE A 156 12.79 -0.38 3.07
N LYS A 157 11.99 -1.41 3.33
CA LYS A 157 12.40 -2.69 3.89
C LYS A 157 11.92 -3.85 3.01
N GLY A 158 12.54 -5.02 3.17
CA GLY A 158 12.18 -6.22 2.40
C GLY A 158 12.54 -6.15 0.91
N ASP A 159 13.38 -5.20 0.50
CA ASP A 159 13.81 -4.95 -0.89
C ASP A 159 14.99 -5.84 -1.33
N GLN A 160 15.26 -6.92 -0.60
CA GLN A 160 16.34 -7.87 -0.85
C GLN A 160 15.86 -9.31 -0.77
N GLY A 161 16.59 -10.22 -1.40
CA GLY A 161 16.30 -11.65 -1.35
C GLY A 161 15.20 -12.09 -2.31
N LEU A 162 14.53 -13.19 -1.97
CA LEU A 162 13.54 -13.85 -2.84
C LEU A 162 12.31 -12.98 -3.13
N LEU A 163 11.89 -12.14 -2.19
CA LEU A 163 10.74 -11.24 -2.30
C LEU A 163 11.16 -9.76 -2.45
N ALA A 164 12.31 -9.50 -3.08
CA ALA A 164 12.82 -8.13 -3.26
C ALA A 164 11.86 -7.20 -4.02
N ASP A 165 11.00 -7.75 -4.86
CA ASP A 165 9.93 -7.07 -5.59
C ASP A 165 8.65 -6.85 -4.76
N ARG A 166 8.65 -7.27 -3.49
CA ARG A 166 7.56 -7.10 -2.53
C ARG A 166 8.04 -6.40 -1.25
N PRO A 167 8.64 -5.20 -1.36
CA PRO A 167 9.08 -4.44 -0.20
C PRO A 167 7.90 -3.96 0.64
N TYR A 168 8.22 -3.37 1.80
CA TYR A 168 7.27 -2.62 2.60
C TYR A 168 7.91 -1.34 3.13
N LEU A 169 7.08 -0.39 3.54
CA LEU A 169 7.52 0.86 4.13
C LEU A 169 7.35 0.81 5.65
N TRP A 170 8.35 1.32 6.35
CA TRP A 170 8.36 1.52 7.78
C TRP A 170 8.57 3.00 8.11
N VAL A 171 7.70 3.58 8.93
CA VAL A 171 7.79 4.96 9.43
C VAL A 171 8.14 4.93 10.91
N PRO A 172 9.42 5.06 11.30
CA PRO A 172 9.85 4.91 12.69
C PRO A 172 9.19 5.90 13.65
N SER A 173 8.98 7.15 13.20
CA SER A 173 8.41 8.22 14.05
C SER A 173 7.00 7.92 14.54
N SER A 174 6.20 7.21 13.75
CA SER A 174 4.83 6.80 14.10
C SER A 174 4.69 5.31 14.35
N LYS A 175 5.76 4.52 14.19
CA LYS A 175 5.75 3.06 14.22
C LYS A 175 4.68 2.47 13.29
N THR A 176 4.59 2.98 12.06
CA THR A 176 3.60 2.58 11.06
C THR A 176 4.24 1.76 9.95
N ILE A 177 3.62 0.62 9.61
CA ILE A 177 3.92 -0.19 8.41
C ILE A 177 2.83 0.08 7.37
N LEU A 178 3.25 0.28 6.09
CA LEU A 178 2.35 0.49 4.95
C LEU A 178 3.06 0.14 3.63
N GLY A 179 2.39 0.32 2.50
CA GLY A 179 2.99 0.13 1.17
C GLY A 179 3.52 -1.28 1.02
N ASN A 180 2.68 -2.27 1.21
CA ASN A 180 3.04 -3.68 1.17
C ASN A 180 1.93 -4.50 0.49
N VAL A 181 2.27 -5.71 0.07
CA VAL A 181 1.31 -6.75 -0.36
C VAL A 181 1.29 -7.93 0.60
N ALA A 182 2.23 -7.94 1.55
CA ALA A 182 2.43 -9.06 2.46
C ALA A 182 1.33 -9.18 3.53
N VAL A 183 0.65 -8.07 3.88
CA VAL A 183 -0.37 -8.04 4.93
C VAL A 183 -1.73 -7.76 4.30
N SER A 184 -2.73 -8.58 4.65
CA SER A 184 -4.11 -8.45 4.19
C SER A 184 -5.07 -8.33 5.37
N GLY A 185 -6.13 -7.55 5.19
CA GLY A 185 -7.19 -7.33 6.18
C GLY A 185 -8.52 -7.93 5.74
N GLY A 186 -8.91 -9.09 6.28
CA GLY A 186 -10.23 -9.71 6.06
C GLY A 186 -10.50 -10.24 4.64
N LEU A 187 -9.45 -10.54 3.88
CA LEU A 187 -9.54 -11.03 2.51
C LEU A 187 -8.85 -12.39 2.37
N HIS A 188 -9.29 -13.20 1.41
CA HIS A 188 -8.49 -14.33 0.95
C HIS A 188 -7.21 -13.86 0.31
N LEU A 189 -6.07 -14.50 0.63
CA LEU A 189 -4.76 -14.12 0.13
C LEU A 189 -4.58 -14.54 -1.34
N TRP A 190 -3.78 -13.76 -2.08
CA TRP A 190 -3.42 -14.05 -3.46
C TRP A 190 -2.27 -15.07 -3.49
N MET A 191 -2.62 -16.36 -3.30
CA MET A 191 -1.64 -17.44 -3.20
C MET A 191 -0.98 -17.82 -4.54
N ALA A 192 -1.60 -17.42 -5.67
CA ALA A 192 -1.11 -17.76 -7.01
C ALA A 192 0.30 -17.23 -7.30
N ASP A 193 0.68 -16.11 -6.71
CA ASP A 193 2.01 -15.51 -6.87
C ASP A 193 3.06 -16.04 -5.87
N SER A 194 2.70 -17.01 -5.00
CA SER A 194 3.60 -17.63 -4.01
C SER A 194 3.42 -19.15 -4.03
N GLN A 195 3.76 -19.74 -5.20
CA GLN A 195 3.47 -21.14 -5.48
C GLN A 195 4.42 -22.10 -4.75
N SER A 196 5.70 -21.71 -4.61
CA SER A 196 6.69 -22.57 -3.99
C SER A 196 6.69 -22.46 -2.46
N GLN A 197 7.08 -23.53 -1.80
CA GLN A 197 7.28 -23.54 -0.35
C GLN A 197 8.34 -22.50 0.10
N SER A 198 9.37 -22.26 -0.73
CA SER A 198 10.40 -21.26 -0.44
C SER A 198 9.85 -19.82 -0.48
N GLU A 199 8.97 -19.47 -1.42
CA GLU A 199 8.31 -18.17 -1.46
C GLU A 199 7.39 -17.96 -0.26
N ARG A 200 6.60 -18.97 0.11
CA ARG A 200 5.74 -18.91 1.29
C ARG A 200 6.54 -18.84 2.59
N ALA A 201 7.67 -19.53 2.68
CA ALA A 201 8.59 -19.39 3.81
C ALA A 201 9.21 -17.99 3.90
N ALA A 202 9.61 -17.42 2.77
CA ALA A 202 10.11 -16.04 2.70
C ALA A 202 9.01 -15.02 3.11
N TRP A 203 7.75 -15.24 2.69
CA TRP A 203 6.62 -14.39 3.10
C TRP A 203 6.39 -14.48 4.62
N LYS A 204 6.38 -15.67 5.19
CA LYS A 204 6.27 -15.84 6.65
C LYS A 204 7.42 -15.17 7.40
N ALA A 205 8.66 -15.25 6.87
CA ALA A 205 9.81 -14.56 7.44
C ALA A 205 9.68 -13.02 7.38
N GLN A 206 9.15 -12.48 6.29
CA GLN A 206 8.88 -11.04 6.16
C GLN A 206 7.81 -10.57 7.16
N LEU A 207 6.74 -11.36 7.38
CA LEU A 207 5.73 -11.06 8.40
C LEU A 207 6.35 -11.08 9.81
N ALA A 208 7.25 -12.02 10.10
CA ALA A 208 7.97 -12.06 11.38
C ALA A 208 8.91 -10.85 11.56
N GLU A 209 9.58 -10.40 10.50
CA GLU A 209 10.37 -9.16 10.51
C GLU A 209 9.50 -7.95 10.82
N MET A 210 8.34 -7.81 10.16
CA MET A 210 7.37 -6.74 10.41
C MET A 210 6.90 -6.76 11.87
N ALA A 211 6.55 -7.91 12.41
CA ALA A 211 6.12 -8.06 13.81
C ALA A 211 7.23 -7.66 14.81
N ALA A 212 8.50 -7.99 14.49
CA ALA A 212 9.65 -7.65 15.33
C ALA A 212 9.89 -6.14 15.46
N LEU A 213 9.42 -5.32 14.49
CA LEU A 213 9.44 -3.87 14.57
C LEU A 213 8.47 -3.32 15.63
N LYS A 214 7.55 -4.14 16.15
CA LYS A 214 6.50 -3.76 17.11
C LYS A 214 5.71 -2.54 16.62
N PRO A 215 5.08 -2.62 15.45
CA PRO A 215 4.34 -1.50 14.89
C PRO A 215 3.19 -1.10 15.81
N ALA A 216 2.93 0.20 15.90
CA ALA A 216 1.73 0.74 16.52
C ALA A 216 0.54 0.72 15.54
N LYS A 217 0.83 0.78 14.23
CA LYS A 217 -0.18 0.73 13.16
C LYS A 217 0.36 -0.08 11.98
N VAL A 218 -0.52 -0.92 11.43
CA VAL A 218 -0.24 -1.65 10.18
C VAL A 218 -1.36 -1.34 9.19
N ILE A 219 -1.01 -0.73 8.07
CA ILE A 219 -1.93 -0.51 6.96
C ILE A 219 -1.71 -1.67 5.98
N PRO A 220 -2.67 -2.59 5.83
CA PRO A 220 -2.58 -3.70 4.87
C PRO A 220 -2.46 -3.20 3.44
N GLY A 221 -1.89 -4.00 2.55
CA GLY A 221 -1.90 -3.71 1.11
C GLY A 221 -3.30 -3.78 0.52
N HIS A 222 -4.09 -4.72 1.03
CA HIS A 222 -5.51 -4.90 0.71
C HIS A 222 -6.30 -5.12 1.99
N MET A 223 -7.49 -4.53 2.10
CA MET A 223 -8.37 -4.77 3.24
C MET A 223 -9.84 -4.64 2.85
N LEU A 224 -10.69 -5.46 3.47
CA LEU A 224 -12.12 -5.48 3.17
C LEU A 224 -12.82 -4.16 3.56
N SER A 225 -12.38 -3.54 4.65
CA SER A 225 -12.87 -2.26 5.14
C SER A 225 -11.87 -1.62 6.10
N GLU A 226 -12.08 -0.33 6.40
CA GLU A 226 -11.23 0.44 7.34
C GLU A 226 -11.21 -0.13 8.77
N SER A 227 -12.21 -0.92 9.18
CA SER A 227 -12.22 -1.57 10.49
C SER A 227 -11.04 -2.51 10.71
N PHE A 228 -10.39 -2.97 9.63
CA PHE A 228 -9.18 -3.79 9.71
C PHE A 228 -7.91 -3.00 10.08
N LEU A 229 -7.93 -1.67 10.05
CA LEU A 229 -6.80 -0.84 10.52
C LEU A 229 -6.52 -0.98 12.03
N GLU A 230 -7.51 -1.42 12.79
CA GLU A 230 -7.43 -1.61 14.25
C GLU A 230 -7.14 -3.07 14.66
N GLN A 231 -6.85 -3.96 13.68
CA GLN A 231 -6.64 -5.38 13.93
C GLN A 231 -5.17 -5.79 13.78
N ASP A 232 -4.77 -6.89 14.42
CA ASP A 232 -3.46 -7.51 14.19
C ASP A 232 -3.45 -8.30 12.87
N ASN A 233 -3.37 -7.56 11.77
CA ASN A 233 -3.38 -8.15 10.43
C ASN A 233 -2.11 -8.96 10.12
N ILE A 234 -0.99 -8.71 10.78
CA ILE A 234 0.24 -9.50 10.61
C ILE A 234 -0.01 -10.92 11.12
N ALA A 235 -0.50 -11.05 12.36
CA ALA A 235 -0.80 -12.35 12.93
C ALA A 235 -1.91 -13.08 12.17
N ALA A 236 -2.96 -12.37 11.76
CA ALA A 236 -4.06 -12.92 10.98
C ALA A 236 -3.58 -13.45 9.60
N THR A 237 -2.74 -12.69 8.90
CA THR A 237 -2.17 -13.12 7.62
C THR A 237 -1.25 -14.33 7.78
N LEU A 238 -0.39 -14.34 8.81
CA LEU A 238 0.46 -15.50 9.11
C LEU A 238 -0.37 -16.75 9.37
N LYS A 239 -1.43 -16.62 10.17
CA LYS A 239 -2.33 -17.75 10.44
C LYS A 239 -3.02 -18.24 9.15
N TYR A 240 -3.49 -17.35 8.30
CA TYR A 240 -4.10 -17.71 7.02
C TYR A 240 -3.12 -18.52 6.15
N LEU A 241 -1.85 -18.09 6.04
CA LEU A 241 -0.82 -18.81 5.29
C LEU A 241 -0.61 -20.23 5.82
N GLN A 242 -0.55 -20.39 7.14
CA GLN A 242 -0.40 -21.70 7.79
C GLN A 242 -1.62 -22.60 7.53
N ASP A 243 -2.83 -22.06 7.68
CA ASP A 243 -4.07 -22.79 7.44
C ASP A 243 -4.22 -23.18 5.96
N PHE A 244 -3.82 -22.30 5.03
CA PHE A 244 -3.83 -22.62 3.60
C PHE A 244 -2.84 -23.75 3.27
N GLU A 245 -1.61 -23.71 3.78
CA GLU A 245 -0.62 -24.77 3.58
C GLU A 245 -1.11 -26.11 4.12
N GLN A 246 -1.75 -26.11 5.30
CA GLN A 246 -2.31 -27.33 5.89
C GLN A 246 -3.49 -27.84 5.04
N ALA A 247 -4.42 -26.97 4.66
CA ALA A 247 -5.55 -27.33 3.81
C ALA A 247 -5.11 -27.83 2.44
N GLU A 248 -4.07 -27.21 1.85
CA GLU A 248 -3.46 -27.65 0.58
C GLU A 248 -2.91 -29.07 0.72
N ALA A 249 -2.24 -29.40 1.81
CA ALA A 249 -1.69 -30.75 2.07
C ALA A 249 -2.79 -31.80 2.29
N ASP A 250 -3.89 -31.42 2.93
CA ASP A 250 -4.96 -32.36 3.34
C ASP A 250 -6.01 -32.60 2.25
N THR A 251 -5.99 -31.84 1.14
CA THR A 251 -6.99 -31.92 0.05
C THR A 251 -6.36 -32.40 -1.25
N GLN A 252 -7.16 -32.97 -2.15
CA GLN A 252 -6.68 -33.49 -3.44
C GLN A 252 -7.00 -32.55 -4.60
N THR A 253 -8.09 -31.81 -4.50
CA THR A 253 -8.62 -30.94 -5.57
C THR A 253 -8.72 -29.48 -5.13
N SER A 254 -8.76 -28.54 -6.10
CA SER A 254 -9.01 -27.14 -5.79
C SER A 254 -10.38 -26.91 -5.15
N ALA A 255 -11.39 -27.68 -5.52
CA ALA A 255 -12.73 -27.57 -4.94
C ALA A 255 -12.72 -27.90 -3.43
N GLU A 256 -12.06 -28.99 -3.04
CA GLU A 256 -11.92 -29.37 -1.61
C GLU A 256 -11.12 -28.32 -0.82
N LEU A 257 -10.06 -27.77 -1.42
CA LEU A 257 -9.28 -26.69 -0.82
C LEU A 257 -10.10 -25.42 -0.62
N ILE A 258 -10.87 -25.01 -1.64
CA ILE A 258 -11.77 -23.87 -1.57
C ILE A 258 -12.81 -24.07 -0.47
N ASP A 259 -13.50 -25.20 -0.43
CA ASP A 259 -14.50 -25.51 0.59
C ASP A 259 -13.91 -25.49 2.00
N THR A 260 -12.69 -25.99 2.15
CA THR A 260 -11.99 -25.98 3.45
C THR A 260 -11.65 -24.56 3.89
N MET A 261 -11.08 -23.76 3.01
CA MET A 261 -10.72 -22.37 3.33
C MET A 261 -11.96 -21.49 3.56
N GLN A 262 -13.05 -21.70 2.84
CA GLN A 262 -14.32 -21.00 3.08
C GLN A 262 -14.94 -21.35 4.44
N ARG A 263 -14.81 -22.60 4.92
CA ARG A 263 -15.25 -22.98 6.27
C ARG A 263 -14.38 -22.32 7.36
N LEU A 264 -13.07 -22.23 7.14
CA LEU A 264 -12.15 -21.59 8.10
C LEU A 264 -12.30 -20.06 8.11
N TYR A 265 -12.60 -19.45 6.95
CA TYR A 265 -12.68 -18.02 6.75
C TYR A 265 -14.00 -17.60 6.07
N PRO A 266 -15.17 -17.85 6.70
CA PRO A 266 -16.48 -17.67 6.05
C PRO A 266 -16.81 -16.21 5.71
N ASN A 267 -16.15 -15.26 6.35
CA ASN A 267 -16.37 -13.83 6.15
C ASN A 267 -15.24 -13.15 5.33
N ALA A 268 -14.28 -13.91 4.83
CA ALA A 268 -13.22 -13.32 4.02
C ALA A 268 -13.74 -12.88 2.65
N GLY A 269 -13.42 -11.66 2.28
CA GLY A 269 -13.69 -11.13 0.93
C GLY A 269 -12.73 -11.69 -0.11
N LEU A 270 -12.89 -11.23 -1.38
CA LEU A 270 -12.02 -11.56 -2.51
C LEU A 270 -11.98 -13.06 -2.82
N ALA A 271 -13.13 -13.71 -2.91
CA ALA A 271 -13.26 -15.15 -3.20
C ALA A 271 -12.48 -15.58 -4.46
N MET A 272 -12.36 -14.70 -5.46
CA MET A 272 -11.58 -14.96 -6.68
C MET A 272 -10.10 -15.25 -6.37
N ALA A 273 -9.49 -14.61 -5.36
CA ALA A 273 -8.12 -14.88 -4.97
C ALA A 273 -7.95 -16.31 -4.46
N LEU A 274 -8.92 -16.78 -3.66
CA LEU A 274 -8.96 -18.17 -3.19
C LEU A 274 -9.14 -19.15 -4.36
N GLU A 275 -10.09 -18.88 -5.28
CA GLU A 275 -10.36 -19.77 -6.43
C GLU A 275 -9.14 -19.93 -7.32
N ILE A 276 -8.49 -18.82 -7.69
CA ILE A 276 -7.29 -18.85 -8.52
C ILE A 276 -6.14 -19.51 -7.76
N GLY A 277 -5.89 -19.09 -6.52
CA GLY A 277 -4.83 -19.65 -5.70
C GLY A 277 -4.96 -21.15 -5.50
N ALA A 278 -6.15 -21.67 -5.23
CA ALA A 278 -6.42 -23.10 -5.06
C ALA A 278 -6.18 -23.89 -6.36
N LYS A 279 -6.67 -23.38 -7.51
CA LYS A 279 -6.46 -24.02 -8.82
C LYS A 279 -4.96 -24.08 -9.20
N VAL A 280 -4.24 -23.01 -8.94
CA VAL A 280 -2.79 -22.94 -9.19
C VAL A 280 -2.05 -23.91 -8.28
N SER A 281 -2.34 -23.92 -6.97
CA SER A 281 -1.71 -24.83 -5.99
C SER A 281 -1.94 -26.30 -6.32
N LYS A 282 -3.11 -26.64 -6.88
CA LYS A 282 -3.45 -28.02 -7.28
C LYS A 282 -3.02 -28.38 -8.70
N GLY A 283 -2.36 -27.47 -9.42
CA GLY A 283 -1.90 -27.71 -10.80
C GLY A 283 -3.03 -27.73 -11.83
N GLU A 284 -4.24 -27.29 -11.47
CA GLU A 284 -5.41 -27.22 -12.34
C GLU A 284 -5.42 -25.94 -13.21
N MET A 285 -4.54 -25.00 -12.89
CA MET A 285 -4.36 -23.72 -13.60
C MET A 285 -2.90 -23.34 -13.67
N LYS A 286 -2.46 -22.80 -14.80
CA LYS A 286 -1.14 -22.14 -14.93
C LYS A 286 -1.29 -20.65 -14.62
N TRP A 287 -0.34 -20.11 -13.93
CA TRP A 287 -0.30 -18.71 -13.53
C TRP A 287 1.02 -18.06 -13.91
#